data_2ba7bc6840476a63a3500dea621f0504
#
_entry.id   2ba7bc6840476a63a3500dea621f0504
#
_cell.length_a   1.000
_cell.length_b   1.000
_cell.length_c   1.000
_cell.angle_alpha   90.00
_cell.angle_beta   90.00
_cell.angle_gamma   90.00
#
_symmetry.space_group_name_H-M   'P 1'
#
loop_
_entity.id
_entity.type
_entity.pdbx_description
1 polymer ?
#
loop_
_entity_poly.entity_id
_entity_poly.type
_entity_poly.pdbx_seq_one_letter_code
_entity_poly.pdbx_strand_id
1 'polypeptide(L)'
;YLDARLQEYQYEFEADNCNDTQTLEQYAKNNSTTVDDMKKQWKELMTKQIKIEFIFGRIAEKENITISDDDFKSFVDYLVSSSNSQMADENAVYKYYGVGNKEDGEKALRQLYVVNQAISYVVEKANITVEPDTQTTESSEN
;
A
#
# COMPACT_ATOMS: atom_id res chain seq x y z
N TYR A 1 -4.48 -8.90 -13.48
CA TYR A 1 -4.04 -7.83 -12.57
C TYR A 1 -4.03 -8.29 -11.10
N LEU A 2 -5.15 -8.81 -10.57
CA LEU A 2 -5.20 -9.31 -9.18
C LEU A 2 -4.19 -10.45 -8.93
N ASP A 3 -4.09 -11.40 -9.86
CA ASP A 3 -3.18 -12.54 -9.72
C ASP A 3 -1.70 -12.09 -9.73
N ALA A 4 -1.35 -11.09 -10.54
CA ALA A 4 0.00 -10.52 -10.55
C ALA A 4 0.31 -9.82 -9.20
N ARG A 5 -0.63 -9.04 -8.67
CA ARG A 5 -0.48 -8.39 -7.35
C ARG A 5 -0.37 -9.40 -6.20
N LEU A 6 -1.07 -10.53 -6.31
CA LEU A 6 -0.95 -11.61 -5.32
C LEU A 6 0.40 -12.31 -5.35
N GLN A 7 0.95 -12.54 -6.56
CA GLN A 7 2.28 -13.14 -6.70
C GLN A 7 3.36 -12.22 -6.15
N GLU A 8 3.28 -10.91 -6.48
CA GLU A 8 4.18 -9.89 -5.96
C GLU A 8 4.14 -9.84 -4.42
N TYR A 9 2.94 -9.74 -3.84
CA TYR A 9 2.77 -9.72 -2.40
C TYR A 9 3.28 -11.00 -1.72
N GLN A 10 3.03 -12.17 -2.30
CA GLN A 10 3.57 -13.43 -1.78
C GLN A 10 5.09 -13.42 -1.80
N TYR A 11 5.71 -12.96 -2.90
CA TYR A 11 7.15 -12.89 -3.03
C TYR A 11 7.78 -11.96 -1.98
N GLU A 12 7.22 -10.75 -1.80
CA GLU A 12 7.65 -9.80 -0.78
C GLU A 12 7.49 -10.38 0.63
N PHE A 13 6.34 -11.00 0.90
CA PHE A 13 6.09 -11.65 2.19
C PHE A 13 7.10 -12.75 2.50
N GLU A 14 7.40 -13.60 1.52
CA GLU A 14 8.40 -14.67 1.67
C GLU A 14 9.81 -14.09 1.87
N ALA A 15 10.18 -13.04 1.17
CA ALA A 15 11.47 -12.36 1.33
C ALA A 15 11.65 -11.79 2.75
N ASP A 16 10.59 -11.27 3.35
CA ASP A 16 10.63 -10.66 4.67
C ASP A 16 10.51 -11.67 5.83
N ASN A 17 9.79 -12.77 5.62
CA ASN A 17 9.38 -13.68 6.70
C ASN A 17 9.89 -15.11 6.56
N CYS A 18 10.47 -15.48 5.41
CA CYS A 18 10.97 -16.82 5.14
C CYS A 18 12.49 -16.81 4.90
N ASN A 19 13.12 -17.99 5.08
CA ASN A 19 14.54 -18.21 4.83
C ASN A 19 14.80 -19.71 4.62
N ASP A 20 16.07 -20.12 4.51
CA ASP A 20 16.45 -21.53 4.28
C ASP A 20 15.95 -22.51 5.36
N THR A 21 15.63 -22.02 6.56
CA THR A 21 15.17 -22.82 7.69
C THR A 21 13.68 -22.64 8.01
N GLN A 22 13.03 -21.65 7.44
CA GLN A 22 11.61 -21.35 7.65
C GLN A 22 10.92 -21.09 6.31
N THR A 23 10.31 -22.11 5.75
CA THR A 23 9.46 -21.99 4.54
C THR A 23 8.12 -21.32 4.86
N LEU A 24 7.36 -20.95 3.83
CA LEU A 24 6.01 -20.38 3.98
C LEU A 24 5.07 -21.36 4.73
N GLU A 25 5.18 -22.67 4.49
CA GLU A 25 4.40 -23.70 5.21
C GLU A 25 4.76 -23.75 6.70
N GLN A 26 6.04 -23.64 7.02
CA GLN A 26 6.51 -23.63 8.41
C GLN A 26 6.08 -22.32 9.11
N TYR A 27 6.16 -21.19 8.40
CA TYR A 27 5.65 -19.92 8.90
C TYR A 27 4.16 -20.00 9.23
N ALA A 28 3.34 -20.51 8.29
CA ALA A 28 1.91 -20.70 8.49
C ALA A 28 1.60 -21.59 9.71
N LYS A 29 2.29 -22.72 9.81
CA LYS A 29 2.14 -23.66 10.94
C LYS A 29 2.50 -23.00 12.28
N ASN A 30 3.59 -22.26 12.34
CA ASN A 30 4.04 -21.56 13.55
C ASN A 30 3.04 -20.47 13.99
N ASN A 31 2.27 -19.91 13.06
CA ASN A 31 1.22 -18.94 13.31
C ASN A 31 -0.19 -19.55 13.38
N SER A 32 -0.29 -20.87 13.55
CA SER A 32 -1.57 -21.59 13.69
C SER A 32 -2.55 -21.35 12.53
N THR A 33 -2.03 -21.26 11.30
CA THR A 33 -2.79 -21.05 10.06
C THR A 33 -2.30 -21.99 8.96
N THR A 34 -2.87 -21.90 7.77
CA THR A 34 -2.44 -22.62 6.57
C THR A 34 -2.04 -21.66 5.47
N VAL A 35 -1.21 -22.11 4.52
CA VAL A 35 -0.84 -21.31 3.35
C VAL A 35 -2.09 -20.91 2.54
N ASP A 36 -3.08 -21.78 2.45
CA ASP A 36 -4.32 -21.51 1.74
C ASP A 36 -5.15 -20.40 2.42
N ASP A 37 -5.24 -20.43 3.76
CA ASP A 37 -5.91 -19.36 4.53
C ASP A 37 -5.18 -18.02 4.38
N MET A 38 -3.84 -18.03 4.42
CA MET A 38 -3.03 -16.83 4.18
C MET A 38 -3.28 -16.27 2.77
N LYS A 39 -3.24 -17.11 1.74
CA LYS A 39 -3.52 -16.69 0.35
C LYS A 39 -4.93 -16.15 0.19
N LYS A 40 -5.91 -16.71 0.87
CA LYS A 40 -7.29 -16.19 0.89
C LYS A 40 -7.35 -14.78 1.50
N GLN A 41 -6.71 -14.57 2.66
CA GLN A 41 -6.63 -13.27 3.30
C GLN A 41 -5.91 -12.24 2.42
N TRP A 42 -4.80 -12.62 1.79
CA TRP A 42 -4.06 -11.76 0.86
C TRP A 42 -4.91 -11.37 -0.35
N LYS A 43 -5.68 -12.32 -0.90
CA LYS A 43 -6.60 -12.04 -2.00
C LYS A 43 -7.68 -11.03 -1.61
N GLU A 44 -8.23 -11.14 -0.41
CA GLU A 44 -9.20 -10.17 0.10
C GLU A 44 -8.57 -8.79 0.30
N LEU A 45 -7.34 -8.74 0.84
CA LEU A 45 -6.58 -7.51 1.04
C LEU A 45 -6.27 -6.82 -0.29
N MET A 46 -5.68 -7.56 -1.25
CA MET A 46 -5.34 -7.02 -2.57
C MET A 46 -6.60 -6.57 -3.33
N THR A 47 -7.71 -7.29 -3.20
CA THR A 47 -8.98 -6.88 -3.81
C THR A 47 -9.47 -5.55 -3.26
N LYS A 48 -9.33 -5.32 -1.95
CA LYS A 48 -9.68 -4.02 -1.33
C LYS A 48 -8.76 -2.90 -1.81
N GLN A 49 -7.45 -3.14 -1.85
CA GLN A 49 -6.47 -2.16 -2.33
C GLN A 49 -6.73 -1.76 -3.79
N ILE A 50 -6.93 -2.74 -4.66
CA ILE A 50 -7.24 -2.50 -6.08
C ILE A 50 -8.53 -1.67 -6.22
N LYS A 51 -9.58 -1.96 -5.44
CA LYS A 51 -10.81 -1.16 -5.47
C LYS A 51 -10.56 0.29 -5.05
N ILE A 52 -9.75 0.51 -4.02
CA ILE A 52 -9.36 1.85 -3.57
C ILE A 52 -8.60 2.57 -4.69
N GLU A 53 -7.59 1.93 -5.28
CA GLU A 53 -6.82 2.50 -6.40
C GLU A 53 -7.73 2.92 -7.57
N PHE A 54 -8.69 2.08 -7.97
CA PHE A 54 -9.64 2.41 -9.02
C PHE A 54 -10.57 3.55 -8.65
N ILE A 55 -11.13 3.56 -7.45
CA ILE A 55 -12.06 4.61 -7.00
C ILE A 55 -11.34 5.96 -6.97
N PHE A 56 -10.19 6.04 -6.30
CA PHE A 56 -9.46 7.29 -6.16
C PHE A 56 -8.77 7.70 -7.47
N GLY A 57 -8.37 6.76 -8.32
CA GLY A 57 -7.92 7.06 -9.68
C GLY A 57 -9.02 7.75 -10.51
N ARG A 58 -10.27 7.29 -10.42
CA ARG A 58 -11.41 7.94 -11.10
C ARG A 58 -11.76 9.30 -10.50
N ILE A 59 -11.62 9.47 -9.19
CA ILE A 59 -11.78 10.77 -8.54
C ILE A 59 -10.70 11.74 -9.03
N ALA A 60 -9.44 11.29 -9.08
CA ALA A 60 -8.34 12.10 -9.58
C ALA A 60 -8.57 12.58 -11.02
N GLU A 61 -9.01 11.70 -11.92
CA GLU A 61 -9.38 12.06 -13.29
C GLU A 61 -10.49 13.13 -13.32
N LYS A 62 -11.55 12.93 -12.54
CA LYS A 62 -12.70 13.83 -12.50
C LYS A 62 -12.34 15.21 -11.95
N GLU A 63 -11.50 15.26 -10.94
CA GLU A 63 -11.09 16.49 -10.26
C GLU A 63 -9.81 17.11 -10.87
N ASN A 64 -9.29 16.52 -11.98
CA ASN A 64 -8.06 16.94 -12.65
C ASN A 64 -6.83 16.97 -11.73
N ILE A 65 -6.75 16.02 -10.81
CA ILE A 65 -5.59 15.86 -9.92
C ILE A 65 -4.47 15.21 -10.72
N THR A 66 -3.38 15.95 -10.91
CA THR A 66 -2.20 15.52 -11.65
C THR A 66 -0.95 15.81 -10.83
N ILE A 67 0.18 15.29 -11.26
CA ILE A 67 1.49 15.61 -10.69
C ILE A 67 2.35 16.31 -11.74
N SER A 68 2.97 17.45 -11.39
CA SER A 68 3.99 18.09 -12.21
C SER A 68 5.29 17.27 -12.19
N ASP A 69 6.16 17.47 -13.18
CA ASP A 69 7.45 16.76 -13.19
C ASP A 69 8.35 17.17 -12.02
N ASP A 70 8.28 18.43 -11.57
CA ASP A 70 9.04 18.94 -10.43
C ASP A 70 8.55 18.30 -9.10
N ASP A 71 7.22 18.23 -8.91
CA ASP A 71 6.63 17.56 -7.74
C ASP A 71 6.92 16.07 -7.75
N PHE A 72 6.86 15.44 -8.92
CA PHE A 72 7.19 14.04 -9.08
C PHE A 72 8.65 13.75 -8.72
N LYS A 73 9.57 14.58 -9.21
CA LYS A 73 10.97 14.48 -8.84
C LYS A 73 11.16 14.60 -7.33
N SER A 74 10.54 15.59 -6.71
CA SER A 74 10.60 15.82 -5.26
C SER A 74 10.04 14.61 -4.48
N PHE A 75 8.97 13.98 -4.97
CA PHE A 75 8.41 12.78 -4.39
C PHE A 75 9.37 11.59 -4.48
N VAL A 76 10.03 11.38 -5.62
CA VAL A 76 11.04 10.31 -5.78
C VAL A 76 12.26 10.57 -4.89
N ASP A 77 12.76 11.80 -4.83
CA ASP A 77 13.87 12.20 -3.94
C ASP A 77 13.52 11.93 -2.45
N TYR A 78 12.27 12.18 -2.06
CA TYR A 78 11.78 11.81 -0.72
C TYR A 78 11.81 10.30 -0.48
N LEU A 79 11.37 9.47 -1.43
CA LEU A 79 11.41 8.01 -1.31
C LEU A 79 12.86 7.50 -1.17
N VAL A 80 13.80 8.02 -1.96
CA VAL A 80 15.22 7.71 -1.82
C VAL A 80 15.72 8.02 -0.41
N SER A 81 15.45 9.23 0.08
CA SER A 81 15.94 9.67 1.38
C SER A 81 15.30 8.94 2.56
N SER A 82 14.04 8.52 2.44
CA SER A 82 13.28 7.83 3.50
C SER A 82 13.52 6.32 3.54
N SER A 83 14.14 5.72 2.53
CA SER A 83 14.30 4.27 2.38
C SER A 83 15.37 3.63 3.28
N ASN A 84 16.02 4.38 4.18
CA ASN A 84 17.11 3.90 5.03
C ASN A 84 18.20 3.13 4.24
N SER A 85 18.58 3.63 3.08
CA SER A 85 19.60 3.06 2.18
C SER A 85 19.17 1.79 1.43
N GLN A 86 17.92 1.37 1.50
CA GLN A 86 17.41 0.25 0.69
C GLN A 86 17.26 0.63 -0.79
N MET A 87 17.04 1.92 -1.06
CA MET A 87 16.94 2.48 -2.41
C MET A 87 18.03 3.53 -2.59
N ALA A 88 19.13 3.15 -3.23
CA ALA A 88 20.35 3.97 -3.33
C ALA A 88 20.17 5.23 -4.20
N ASP A 89 19.27 5.18 -5.17
CA ASP A 89 19.00 6.25 -6.12
C ASP A 89 17.58 6.13 -6.74
N GLU A 90 17.21 7.10 -7.58
CA GLU A 90 15.91 7.08 -8.25
C GLU A 90 15.69 5.86 -9.16
N ASN A 91 16.77 5.30 -9.78
CA ASN A 91 16.63 4.10 -10.60
C ASN A 91 16.30 2.87 -9.76
N ALA A 92 16.84 2.79 -8.54
CA ALA A 92 16.48 1.75 -7.59
C ALA A 92 15.00 1.86 -7.19
N VAL A 93 14.51 3.09 -6.94
CA VAL A 93 13.08 3.35 -6.67
C VAL A 93 12.22 2.90 -7.86
N TYR A 94 12.53 3.32 -9.07
CA TYR A 94 11.74 2.92 -10.24
C TYR A 94 11.74 1.41 -10.45
N LYS A 95 12.89 0.75 -10.32
CA LYS A 95 12.98 -0.71 -10.47
C LYS A 95 12.19 -1.45 -9.40
N TYR A 96 12.17 -0.95 -8.18
CA TYR A 96 11.39 -1.54 -7.09
C TYR A 96 9.89 -1.50 -7.41
N TYR A 97 9.35 -0.33 -7.72
CA TYR A 97 7.93 -0.17 -8.03
C TYR A 97 7.51 -0.73 -9.41
N GLY A 98 8.44 -0.96 -10.31
CA GLY A 98 8.22 -1.51 -11.64
C GLY A 98 8.62 -2.98 -11.78
N VAL A 99 8.90 -3.69 -10.66
CA VAL A 99 9.33 -5.10 -10.68
C VAL A 99 10.51 -5.30 -11.65
N GLY A 100 11.52 -4.43 -11.53
CA GLY A 100 12.72 -4.44 -12.37
C GLY A 100 12.62 -3.58 -13.64
N ASN A 101 11.46 -3.07 -14.03
CA ASN A 101 11.25 -2.20 -15.18
C ASN A 101 11.14 -0.73 -14.76
N LYS A 102 12.03 0.13 -15.27
CA LYS A 102 12.05 1.55 -14.91
C LYS A 102 10.79 2.29 -15.37
N GLU A 103 10.35 2.07 -16.62
CA GLU A 103 9.20 2.79 -17.19
C GLU A 103 7.89 2.43 -16.48
N ASP A 104 7.73 1.16 -16.14
CA ASP A 104 6.56 0.70 -15.38
C ASP A 104 6.58 1.23 -13.95
N GLY A 105 7.78 1.34 -13.34
CA GLY A 105 7.96 1.93 -12.02
C GLY A 105 7.63 3.43 -11.99
N GLU A 106 8.06 4.18 -12.99
CA GLU A 106 7.70 5.60 -13.07
C GLU A 106 6.18 5.79 -13.18
N LYS A 107 5.51 4.99 -14.04
CA LYS A 107 4.05 5.01 -14.18
C LYS A 107 3.34 4.64 -12.87
N ALA A 108 3.80 3.58 -12.21
CA ALA A 108 3.24 3.12 -10.94
C ALA A 108 3.36 4.19 -9.84
N LEU A 109 4.51 4.86 -9.76
CA LEU A 109 4.74 5.93 -8.78
C LEU A 109 3.90 7.19 -9.05
N ARG A 110 3.76 7.59 -10.32
CA ARG A 110 2.87 8.70 -10.69
C ARG A 110 1.42 8.38 -10.31
N GLN A 111 0.99 7.16 -10.58
CA GLN A 111 -0.35 6.70 -10.19
C GLN A 111 -0.52 6.66 -8.67
N LEU A 112 0.45 6.17 -7.92
CA LEU A 112 0.44 6.14 -6.46
C LEU A 112 0.31 7.55 -5.87
N TYR A 113 1.09 8.51 -6.38
CA TYR A 113 1.02 9.89 -5.95
C TYR A 113 -0.37 10.49 -6.19
N VAL A 114 -0.89 10.34 -7.41
CA VAL A 114 -2.20 10.87 -7.81
C VAL A 114 -3.33 10.27 -6.97
N VAL A 115 -3.29 8.97 -6.69
CA VAL A 115 -4.26 8.29 -5.81
C VAL A 115 -4.18 8.85 -4.38
N ASN A 116 -2.99 9.07 -3.84
CA ASN A 116 -2.81 9.64 -2.51
C ASN A 116 -3.33 11.08 -2.44
N GLN A 117 -3.09 11.90 -3.46
CA GLN A 117 -3.65 13.25 -3.55
C GLN A 117 -5.18 13.23 -3.63
N ALA A 118 -5.77 12.28 -4.35
CA ALA A 118 -7.22 12.12 -4.42
C ALA A 118 -7.82 11.70 -3.07
N ILE A 119 -7.13 10.85 -2.30
CA ILE A 119 -7.51 10.50 -0.94
C ILE A 119 -7.50 11.76 -0.05
N SER A 120 -6.41 12.53 -0.06
CA SER A 120 -6.29 13.77 0.71
C SER A 120 -7.39 14.76 0.34
N TYR A 121 -7.65 14.95 -0.96
CA TYR A 121 -8.73 15.80 -1.45
C TYR A 121 -10.10 15.39 -0.90
N VAL A 122 -10.42 14.09 -0.91
CA VAL A 122 -11.69 13.59 -0.37
C VAL A 122 -11.78 13.81 1.14
N VAL A 123 -10.70 13.57 1.88
CA VAL A 123 -10.64 13.80 3.33
C VAL A 123 -10.84 15.29 3.67
N GLU A 124 -10.21 16.19 2.94
CA GLU A 124 -10.35 17.64 3.13
C GLU A 124 -11.78 18.13 2.83
N LYS A 125 -12.46 17.50 1.86
CA LYS A 125 -13.85 17.86 1.50
C LYS A 125 -14.90 17.13 2.34
N ALA A 126 -14.53 16.10 3.08
CA ALA A 126 -15.45 15.34 3.91
C ALA A 126 -15.82 16.16 5.16
N ASN A 127 -17.13 16.25 5.42
CA ASN A 127 -17.66 16.73 6.71
C ASN A 127 -17.57 15.57 7.70
N ILE A 128 -16.47 15.48 8.45
CA ILE A 128 -16.31 14.44 9.47
C ILE A 128 -17.02 14.89 10.74
N THR A 129 -18.14 14.25 11.06
CA THR A 129 -18.80 14.40 12.37
C THR A 129 -18.29 13.29 13.27
N VAL A 130 -17.47 13.64 14.27
CA VAL A 130 -17.05 12.69 15.30
C VAL A 130 -18.13 12.67 16.37
N GLU A 131 -18.85 11.55 16.52
CA GLU A 131 -19.70 11.35 17.68
C GLU A 131 -18.81 11.21 18.93
N PRO A 132 -19.07 11.95 20.03
CA PRO A 132 -18.29 11.80 21.24
C PRO A 132 -18.51 10.40 21.81
N ASP A 133 -17.41 9.70 22.12
CA ASP A 133 -17.45 8.43 22.84
C ASP A 133 -18.27 8.60 24.11
N THR A 134 -19.42 7.95 24.19
CA THR A 134 -20.18 7.79 25.42
C THR A 134 -19.40 6.84 26.32
N GLN A 135 -18.46 7.38 27.09
CA GLN A 135 -17.87 6.66 28.20
C GLN A 135 -19.02 6.38 29.19
N THR A 136 -19.43 5.15 29.20
CA THR A 136 -20.29 4.60 30.26
C THR A 136 -19.47 4.65 31.56
N THR A 137 -19.61 5.70 32.34
CA THR A 137 -19.21 5.70 33.73
C THR A 137 -20.08 4.70 34.45
N GLU A 138 -19.63 3.47 34.60
CA GLU A 138 -20.15 2.59 35.63
C GLU A 138 -19.76 3.20 36.97
N SER A 139 -20.71 3.90 37.56
CA SER A 139 -20.66 4.29 38.97
C SER A 139 -20.75 3.00 39.80
N SER A 140 -19.61 2.62 40.37
CA SER A 140 -19.56 1.68 41.48
C SER A 140 -20.24 2.34 42.69
N GLU A 141 -21.45 2.01 42.95
CA GLU A 141 -22.04 2.17 44.27
C GLU A 141 -21.80 0.90 45.11
N ASN A 142 -20.98 1.11 46.14
CA ASN A 142 -20.95 0.50 47.47
C ASN A 142 -20.58 -0.98 47.57
#